data_1d95170baa8d896730b0c356b246ac28
#
_entry.id   1d95170baa8d896730b0c356b246ac28
#
_cell.length_a   1.000
_cell.length_b   1.000
_cell.length_c   1.000
_cell.angle_alpha   90.00
_cell.angle_beta   90.00
_cell.angle_gamma   90.00
#
_symmetry.space_group_name_H-M   'P 1'
#
loop_
_entity.id
_entity.type
_entity.pdbx_description
1 polymer ?
#
loop_
_entity_poly.entity_id
_entity_poly.type
_entity_poly.pdbx_seq_one_letter_code
_entity_poly.pdbx_strand_id
1 'polypeptide(L)'
;MPSRISATVDDQSPVTVVRLCGDLDMVTMWSVHAVLQRCVAAQPDALVVDLAETRVTDRSALSVFTAICRQAADWPVVPTVLCSPPPSTADWLAASTACQVVPVRPDGAEVARIADTTAVPRLRVRLEPVTSACRRARELVSDACARWNLPESAGPASLVLSELVGNVVRHAGTPMQVTLTLRRPYLHVAVADGSRRTARPGGLDLRAEGGRGLLLVRELTQRWGSAPARDGKVVWAILPAT
;
A
#
# COMPACT_ATOMS: atom_id res chain seq x y z
N MET A 1 20.27 21.98 -18.18
CA MET A 1 20.05 21.84 -16.74
C MET A 1 19.56 20.44 -16.47
N PRO A 2 20.09 19.71 -15.48
CA PRO A 2 19.52 18.41 -15.16
C PRO A 2 18.07 18.59 -14.75
N SER A 3 17.17 17.77 -15.31
CA SER A 3 15.75 17.76 -14.96
C SER A 3 15.60 17.51 -13.47
N ARG A 4 14.78 18.30 -12.81
CA ARG A 4 14.50 18.16 -11.38
C ARG A 4 13.01 18.05 -11.18
N ILE A 5 12.61 17.11 -10.35
CA ILE A 5 11.26 17.00 -9.84
C ILE A 5 11.30 16.91 -8.33
N SER A 6 10.39 17.59 -7.66
CA SER A 6 10.18 17.50 -6.22
C SER A 6 8.77 16.96 -5.95
N ALA A 7 8.60 16.29 -4.84
CA ALA A 7 7.34 15.77 -4.38
C ALA A 7 7.09 16.19 -2.94
N THR A 8 6.00 16.88 -2.70
CA THR A 8 5.51 17.21 -1.35
C THR A 8 4.37 16.27 -1.01
N VAL A 9 4.45 15.62 0.13
CA VAL A 9 3.45 14.65 0.61
C VAL A 9 2.71 15.22 1.80
N ASP A 10 1.39 15.31 1.67
CA ASP A 10 0.46 15.65 2.75
C ASP A 10 -0.31 14.39 3.13
N ASP A 11 0.00 13.82 4.29
CA ASP A 11 -0.54 12.57 4.82
C ASP A 11 -1.29 12.73 6.14
N GLN A 12 -1.68 13.97 6.50
CA GLN A 12 -2.40 14.28 7.74
C GLN A 12 -3.90 13.94 7.68
N SER A 13 -4.43 13.71 6.49
CA SER A 13 -5.81 13.31 6.22
C SER A 13 -5.87 11.80 5.95
N PRO A 14 -7.04 11.14 6.03
CA PRO A 14 -7.21 9.78 5.50
C PRO A 14 -6.87 9.67 4.01
N VAL A 15 -6.88 10.78 3.28
CA VAL A 15 -6.41 10.91 1.89
C VAL A 15 -4.98 11.43 1.88
N THR A 16 -4.09 10.75 1.19
CA THR A 16 -2.74 11.24 0.95
C THR A 16 -2.70 12.04 -0.35
N VAL A 17 -2.22 13.27 -0.28
CA VAL A 17 -2.01 14.14 -1.45
C VAL A 17 -0.51 14.27 -1.73
N VAL A 18 -0.11 13.92 -2.96
CA VAL A 18 1.27 14.10 -3.43
C VAL A 18 1.27 15.19 -4.50
N ARG A 19 1.87 16.32 -4.21
CA ARG A 19 2.07 17.41 -5.17
C ARG A 19 3.43 17.26 -5.84
N LEU A 20 3.42 17.16 -7.16
CA LEU A 20 4.64 17.07 -7.97
C LEU A 20 4.93 18.45 -8.58
N CYS A 21 6.19 18.89 -8.47
CA CYS A 21 6.62 20.17 -9.04
C CYS A 21 7.93 19.95 -9.82
N GLY A 22 7.95 20.35 -11.10
CA GLY A 22 9.12 20.25 -11.98
C GLY A 22 8.93 19.35 -13.19
N ASP A 23 10.04 18.87 -13.76
CA ASP A 23 10.05 18.13 -15.02
C ASP A 23 9.95 16.62 -14.78
N LEU A 24 8.97 15.99 -15.41
CA LEU A 24 8.78 14.55 -15.43
C LEU A 24 9.31 13.97 -16.74
N ASP A 25 10.36 13.18 -16.63
CA ASP A 25 11.05 12.47 -17.71
C ASP A 25 11.48 11.06 -17.27
N MET A 26 12.18 10.34 -18.13
CA MET A 26 12.67 8.97 -17.84
C MET A 26 13.68 8.90 -16.69
N VAL A 27 14.34 10.00 -16.33
CA VAL A 27 15.31 10.04 -15.22
C VAL A 27 14.58 10.30 -13.91
N THR A 28 13.68 11.30 -13.91
CA THR A 28 12.96 11.74 -12.71
C THR A 28 11.80 10.82 -12.33
N MET A 29 11.24 10.04 -13.27
CA MET A 29 10.13 9.12 -13.00
C MET A 29 10.44 8.10 -11.90
N TRP A 30 11.69 7.69 -11.73
CA TRP A 30 12.06 6.72 -10.70
C TRP A 30 11.93 7.30 -9.29
N SER A 31 12.25 8.58 -9.10
CA SER A 31 12.05 9.27 -7.83
C SER A 31 10.57 9.44 -7.52
N VAL A 32 9.75 9.78 -8.51
CA VAL A 32 8.29 9.86 -8.39
C VAL A 32 7.72 8.48 -8.03
N HIS A 33 8.12 7.43 -8.75
CA HIS A 33 7.69 6.06 -8.45
C HIS A 33 7.99 5.69 -6.98
N ALA A 34 9.20 5.96 -6.50
CA ALA A 34 9.60 5.63 -5.13
C ALA A 34 8.78 6.39 -4.08
N VAL A 35 8.40 7.64 -4.34
CA VAL A 35 7.52 8.42 -3.45
C VAL A 35 6.11 7.83 -3.44
N LEU A 36 5.50 7.64 -4.61
CA LEU A 36 4.13 7.14 -4.74
C LEU A 36 4.01 5.72 -4.15
N GLN A 37 5.00 4.86 -4.36
CA GLN A 37 5.04 3.52 -3.78
C GLN A 37 4.99 3.55 -2.26
N ARG A 38 5.74 4.46 -1.61
CA ARG A 38 5.70 4.63 -0.15
C ARG A 38 4.35 5.16 0.34
N CYS A 39 3.73 6.07 -0.43
CA CYS A 39 2.38 6.57 -0.10
C CYS A 39 1.34 5.45 -0.18
N VAL A 40 1.37 4.63 -1.24
CA VAL A 40 0.49 3.45 -1.37
C VAL A 40 0.70 2.47 -0.22
N ALA A 41 1.97 2.22 0.16
CA ALA A 41 2.31 1.31 1.25
C ALA A 41 1.81 1.78 2.62
N ALA A 42 1.60 3.08 2.82
CA ALA A 42 0.96 3.65 4.02
C ALA A 42 -0.55 3.35 4.11
N GLN A 43 -1.14 2.82 3.04
CA GLN A 43 -2.54 2.42 2.94
C GLN A 43 -3.51 3.57 3.28
N PRO A 44 -3.46 4.72 2.60
CA PRO A 44 -4.46 5.78 2.75
C PRO A 44 -5.82 5.31 2.22
N ASP A 45 -6.89 6.08 2.49
CA ASP A 45 -8.20 5.79 1.91
C ASP A 45 -8.24 6.10 0.41
N ALA A 46 -7.50 7.15 -0.01
CA ALA A 46 -7.22 7.45 -1.42
C ALA A 46 -5.83 8.10 -1.57
N LEU A 47 -5.23 7.94 -2.74
CA LEU A 47 -4.01 8.64 -3.15
C LEU A 47 -4.34 9.63 -4.26
N VAL A 48 -4.02 10.89 -4.05
CA VAL A 48 -4.16 11.97 -5.01
C VAL A 48 -2.79 12.40 -5.48
N VAL A 49 -2.59 12.46 -6.78
CA VAL A 49 -1.37 13.00 -7.36
C VAL A 49 -1.71 14.30 -8.08
N ASP A 50 -1.29 15.41 -7.50
CA ASP A 50 -1.50 16.74 -8.06
C ASP A 50 -0.37 17.08 -9.04
N LEU A 51 -0.76 17.35 -10.28
CA LEU A 51 0.13 17.62 -11.41
C LEU A 51 0.14 19.09 -11.83
N ALA A 52 -0.49 20.01 -11.07
CA ALA A 52 -0.63 21.41 -11.45
C ALA A 52 0.70 22.09 -11.83
N GLU A 53 1.77 21.74 -11.13
CA GLU A 53 3.11 22.29 -11.36
C GLU A 53 4.07 21.29 -12.05
N THR A 54 3.52 20.24 -12.70
CA THR A 54 4.31 19.20 -13.36
C THR A 54 4.34 19.42 -14.86
N ARG A 55 5.53 19.54 -15.42
CA ARG A 55 5.75 19.56 -16.87
C ARG A 55 6.25 18.19 -17.33
N VAL A 56 5.47 17.49 -18.11
CA VAL A 56 5.91 16.23 -18.72
C VAL A 56 6.76 16.56 -19.95
N THR A 57 8.02 16.16 -19.94
CA THR A 57 8.98 16.39 -21.04
C THR A 57 9.22 15.12 -21.86
N ASP A 58 8.90 13.95 -21.30
CA ASP A 58 8.91 12.67 -22.00
C ASP A 58 7.61 11.89 -21.69
N ARG A 59 6.84 11.59 -22.76
CA ARG A 59 5.57 10.85 -22.64
C ARG A 59 5.72 9.47 -22.02
N SER A 60 6.86 8.82 -22.22
CA SER A 60 7.12 7.47 -21.68
C SER A 60 7.15 7.48 -20.16
N ALA A 61 7.49 8.61 -19.53
CA ALA A 61 7.51 8.76 -18.09
C ALA A 61 6.12 8.68 -17.45
N LEU A 62 5.03 8.90 -18.21
CA LEU A 62 3.65 8.71 -17.73
C LEU A 62 3.37 7.26 -17.31
N SER A 63 4.18 6.30 -17.77
CA SER A 63 4.07 4.90 -17.34
C SER A 63 4.23 4.71 -15.83
N VAL A 64 4.85 5.67 -15.13
CA VAL A 64 4.95 5.66 -13.66
C VAL A 64 3.57 5.60 -12.99
N PHE A 65 2.61 6.36 -13.50
CA PHE A 65 1.26 6.38 -12.93
C PHE A 65 0.52 5.07 -13.19
N THR A 66 0.66 4.49 -14.38
CA THR A 66 0.10 3.16 -14.68
C THR A 66 0.70 2.07 -13.78
N ALA A 67 2.01 2.10 -13.57
CA ALA A 67 2.69 1.14 -12.70
C ALA A 67 2.18 1.24 -11.25
N ILE A 68 2.04 2.44 -10.72
CA ILE A 68 1.52 2.66 -9.35
C ILE A 68 0.07 2.23 -9.23
N CYS A 69 -0.79 2.54 -10.22
CA CYS A 69 -2.20 2.15 -10.18
C CYS A 69 -2.36 0.62 -10.25
N ARG A 70 -1.59 -0.07 -11.06
CA ARG A 70 -1.57 -1.55 -11.09
C ARG A 70 -1.12 -2.12 -9.75
N GLN A 71 -0.04 -1.60 -9.18
CA GLN A 71 0.43 -2.01 -7.86
C GLN A 71 -0.63 -1.74 -6.79
N ALA A 72 -1.25 -0.56 -6.79
CA ALA A 72 -2.29 -0.20 -5.84
C ALA A 72 -3.57 -1.04 -6.01
N ALA A 73 -3.89 -1.48 -7.23
CA ALA A 73 -5.02 -2.38 -7.50
C ALA A 73 -4.79 -3.79 -6.97
N ASP A 74 -3.53 -4.26 -7.00
CA ASP A 74 -3.17 -5.56 -6.43
C ASP A 74 -3.16 -5.51 -4.89
N TRP A 75 -2.52 -4.51 -4.33
CA TRP A 75 -2.46 -4.23 -2.91
C TRP A 75 -1.95 -2.80 -2.69
N PRO A 76 -2.52 -2.05 -1.74
CA PRO A 76 -3.61 -2.33 -0.80
C PRO A 76 -5.02 -1.98 -1.33
N VAL A 77 -5.20 -1.91 -2.63
CA VAL A 77 -6.45 -1.51 -3.32
C VAL A 77 -6.82 -0.05 -2.98
N VAL A 78 -5.82 0.84 -3.01
CA VAL A 78 -5.99 2.27 -2.75
C VAL A 78 -6.43 2.95 -4.06
N PRO A 79 -7.61 3.59 -4.10
CA PRO A 79 -7.98 4.43 -5.22
C PRO A 79 -6.92 5.51 -5.46
N THR A 80 -6.41 5.57 -6.67
CA THR A 80 -5.38 6.55 -7.07
C THR A 80 -5.95 7.44 -8.16
N VAL A 81 -5.84 8.74 -7.99
CA VAL A 81 -6.40 9.75 -8.91
C VAL A 81 -5.32 10.78 -9.25
N LEU A 82 -5.21 11.13 -10.52
CA LEU A 82 -4.43 12.29 -10.95
C LEU A 82 -5.33 13.51 -11.02
N CYS A 83 -4.85 14.65 -10.54
CA CYS A 83 -5.63 15.88 -10.60
C CYS A 83 -4.81 17.05 -11.15
N SER A 84 -5.53 18.06 -11.64
CA SER A 84 -4.98 19.33 -12.10
C SER A 84 -3.85 19.24 -13.14
N PRO A 85 -3.88 18.31 -14.12
CA PRO A 85 -2.81 18.25 -15.10
C PRO A 85 -2.83 19.51 -15.99
N PRO A 86 -1.66 20.10 -16.32
CA PRO A 86 -1.59 21.15 -17.35
C PRO A 86 -2.17 20.66 -18.68
N PRO A 87 -2.70 21.56 -19.55
CA PRO A 87 -3.40 21.16 -20.79
C PRO A 87 -2.59 20.19 -21.65
N SER A 88 -1.31 20.45 -21.89
CA SER A 88 -0.45 19.56 -22.68
C SER A 88 -0.26 18.18 -22.03
N THR A 89 -0.21 18.12 -20.71
CA THR A 89 -0.13 16.86 -19.96
C THR A 89 -1.48 16.12 -20.00
N ALA A 90 -2.59 16.84 -19.90
CA ALA A 90 -3.93 16.28 -20.02
C ALA A 90 -4.15 15.61 -21.39
N ASP A 91 -3.73 16.26 -22.48
CA ASP A 91 -3.80 15.71 -23.84
C ASP A 91 -2.99 14.42 -23.97
N TRP A 92 -1.78 14.39 -23.39
CA TRP A 92 -0.95 13.19 -23.41
C TRP A 92 -1.51 12.05 -22.56
N LEU A 93 -2.06 12.38 -21.39
CA LEU A 93 -2.76 11.40 -20.56
C LEU A 93 -3.98 10.85 -21.30
N ALA A 94 -4.79 11.68 -21.95
CA ALA A 94 -5.97 11.24 -22.70
C ALA A 94 -5.61 10.34 -23.90
N ALA A 95 -4.47 10.58 -24.55
CA ALA A 95 -3.97 9.78 -25.66
C ALA A 95 -3.23 8.49 -25.23
N SER A 96 -3.00 8.31 -23.92
CA SER A 96 -2.23 7.18 -23.38
C SER A 96 -3.15 6.10 -22.81
N THR A 97 -2.69 4.84 -22.87
CA THR A 97 -3.34 3.72 -22.16
C THR A 97 -3.34 3.92 -20.63
N ALA A 98 -2.54 4.84 -20.09
CA ALA A 98 -2.50 5.15 -18.69
C ALA A 98 -3.82 5.74 -18.17
N CYS A 99 -4.49 6.57 -18.97
CA CYS A 99 -5.78 7.15 -18.59
C CYS A 99 -6.94 6.16 -18.54
N GLN A 100 -6.83 5.04 -19.22
CA GLN A 100 -7.82 3.97 -19.11
C GLN A 100 -7.77 3.28 -17.73
N VAL A 101 -6.65 3.39 -17.03
CA VAL A 101 -6.39 2.72 -15.74
C VAL A 101 -6.40 3.73 -14.59
N VAL A 102 -6.06 5.00 -14.86
CA VAL A 102 -5.91 6.04 -13.82
C VAL A 102 -6.94 7.13 -14.05
N PRO A 103 -7.92 7.32 -13.17
CA PRO A 103 -8.85 8.43 -13.25
C PRO A 103 -8.12 9.78 -13.22
N VAL A 104 -8.40 10.65 -14.18
CA VAL A 104 -7.92 12.04 -14.21
C VAL A 104 -9.09 12.96 -13.87
N ARG A 105 -8.88 13.90 -12.95
CA ARG A 105 -9.90 14.85 -12.50
C ARG A 105 -9.38 16.29 -12.61
N PRO A 106 -10.24 17.26 -12.93
CA PRO A 106 -9.82 18.65 -13.09
C PRO A 106 -9.40 19.30 -11.78
N ASP A 107 -9.97 18.88 -10.66
CA ASP A 107 -9.63 19.45 -9.34
C ASP A 107 -9.56 18.41 -8.24
N GLY A 108 -8.93 18.81 -7.12
CA GLY A 108 -8.78 17.96 -5.94
C GLY A 108 -10.04 17.89 -5.05
N ALA A 109 -11.05 18.74 -5.25
CA ALA A 109 -12.26 18.77 -4.41
C ALA A 109 -13.14 17.53 -4.66
N GLU A 110 -13.15 17.01 -5.87
CA GLU A 110 -13.82 15.75 -6.20
C GLU A 110 -13.15 14.55 -5.52
N VAL A 111 -11.87 14.67 -5.23
CA VAL A 111 -11.08 13.62 -4.58
C VAL A 111 -11.47 13.45 -3.12
N ALA A 112 -11.76 14.55 -2.40
CA ALA A 112 -12.26 14.47 -1.02
C ALA A 112 -13.57 13.69 -0.97
N ARG A 113 -14.46 13.87 -1.96
CA ARG A 113 -15.71 13.10 -2.10
C ARG A 113 -15.49 11.63 -2.42
N ILE A 114 -14.46 11.30 -3.20
CA ILE A 114 -14.08 9.90 -3.47
C ILE A 114 -13.63 9.22 -2.18
N ALA A 115 -12.89 9.90 -1.32
CA ALA A 115 -12.46 9.37 -0.03
C ALA A 115 -13.63 9.06 0.90
N ASP A 116 -14.62 9.95 0.98
CA ASP A 116 -15.82 9.73 1.80
C ASP A 116 -16.66 8.54 1.30
N THR A 117 -16.70 8.33 -0.02
CA THR A 117 -17.42 7.20 -0.62
C THR A 117 -16.64 5.88 -0.60
N THR A 118 -15.33 5.93 -0.38
CA THR A 118 -14.44 4.75 -0.34
C THR A 118 -14.00 4.35 1.05
N ALA A 119 -14.49 5.02 2.10
CA ALA A 119 -14.20 4.65 3.48
C ALA A 119 -14.55 3.18 3.72
N VAL A 120 -13.53 2.39 4.05
CA VAL A 120 -13.68 0.95 4.28
C VAL A 120 -13.43 0.63 5.75
N PRO A 121 -14.11 -0.39 6.31
CA PRO A 121 -13.83 -0.83 7.66
C PRO A 121 -12.35 -1.14 7.83
N ARG A 122 -11.71 -0.44 8.77
CA ARG A 122 -10.27 -0.56 9.03
C ARG A 122 -9.98 -0.56 10.52
N LEU A 123 -9.07 -1.42 10.93
CA LEU A 123 -8.47 -1.44 12.24
C LEU A 123 -6.97 -1.22 12.10
N ARG A 124 -6.42 -0.23 12.80
CA ARG A 124 -4.99 0.08 12.79
C ARG A 124 -4.49 0.17 14.22
N VAL A 125 -3.50 -0.66 14.57
CA VAL A 125 -2.97 -0.74 15.94
C VAL A 125 -1.45 -0.83 15.90
N ARG A 126 -0.78 -0.05 16.76
CA ARG A 126 0.66 -0.15 16.98
C ARG A 126 0.95 -1.22 18.05
N LEU A 127 1.90 -2.08 17.77
CA LEU A 127 2.38 -3.11 18.69
C LEU A 127 3.89 -2.96 18.89
N GLU A 128 4.33 -3.27 20.12
CA GLU A 128 5.75 -3.40 20.43
C GLU A 128 6.25 -4.82 20.11
N PRO A 129 7.55 -5.00 19.76
CA PRO A 129 8.13 -6.29 19.38
C PRO A 129 8.41 -7.19 20.59
N VAL A 130 7.37 -7.50 21.34
CA VAL A 130 7.42 -8.33 22.56
C VAL A 130 6.72 -9.68 22.35
N THR A 131 7.03 -10.65 23.20
CA THR A 131 6.51 -12.03 23.09
C THR A 131 4.97 -12.10 23.08
N SER A 132 4.30 -11.18 23.76
CA SER A 132 2.84 -11.12 23.79
C SER A 132 2.21 -10.53 22.51
N ALA A 133 3.01 -9.98 21.59
CA ALA A 133 2.50 -9.34 20.36
C ALA A 133 1.69 -10.32 19.49
N CYS A 134 2.13 -11.58 19.37
CA CYS A 134 1.38 -12.59 18.60
C CYS A 134 0.01 -12.90 19.22
N ARG A 135 -0.10 -12.94 20.55
CA ARG A 135 -1.40 -13.11 21.23
C ARG A 135 -2.29 -11.91 20.95
N ARG A 136 -1.74 -10.70 21.11
CA ARG A 136 -2.49 -9.47 20.82
C ARG A 136 -2.95 -9.39 19.36
N ALA A 137 -2.13 -9.84 18.42
CA ALA A 137 -2.49 -9.91 17.01
C ALA A 137 -3.73 -10.81 16.77
N ARG A 138 -3.81 -11.98 17.42
CA ARG A 138 -4.97 -12.87 17.31
C ARG A 138 -6.24 -12.25 17.92
N GLU A 139 -6.13 -11.57 19.05
CA GLU A 139 -7.24 -10.84 19.66
C GLU A 139 -7.78 -9.76 18.69
N LEU A 140 -6.90 -8.98 18.06
CA LEU A 140 -7.26 -7.96 17.07
C LEU A 140 -8.02 -8.55 15.87
N VAL A 141 -7.58 -9.72 15.37
CA VAL A 141 -8.29 -10.40 14.27
C VAL A 141 -9.66 -10.88 14.73
N SER A 142 -9.74 -11.52 15.91
CA SER A 142 -11.00 -12.01 16.46
C SER A 142 -12.03 -10.88 16.61
N ASP A 143 -11.60 -9.76 17.20
CA ASP A 143 -12.45 -8.57 17.39
C ASP A 143 -12.90 -7.96 16.05
N ALA A 144 -11.99 -7.86 15.08
CA ALA A 144 -12.29 -7.32 13.75
C ALA A 144 -13.25 -8.24 12.99
N CYS A 145 -13.00 -9.55 12.97
CA CYS A 145 -13.85 -10.51 12.28
C CYS A 145 -15.25 -10.59 12.91
N ALA A 146 -15.35 -10.56 14.23
CA ALA A 146 -16.65 -10.50 14.92
C ALA A 146 -17.41 -9.23 14.54
N ARG A 147 -16.76 -8.06 14.57
CA ARG A 147 -17.37 -6.77 14.23
C ARG A 147 -17.79 -6.66 12.76
N TRP A 148 -17.05 -7.30 11.86
CA TRP A 148 -17.30 -7.25 10.42
C TRP A 148 -18.09 -8.43 9.88
N ASN A 149 -18.53 -9.33 10.77
CA ASN A 149 -19.29 -10.55 10.45
C ASN A 149 -18.54 -11.46 9.45
N LEU A 150 -17.32 -11.89 9.84
CA LEU A 150 -16.42 -12.74 9.06
C LEU A 150 -15.97 -13.96 9.87
N PRO A 151 -16.88 -14.84 10.29
CA PRO A 151 -16.56 -15.94 11.23
C PRO A 151 -15.56 -16.94 10.65
N GLU A 152 -15.65 -17.23 9.35
CA GLU A 152 -14.78 -18.21 8.67
C GLU A 152 -13.37 -17.66 8.41
N SER A 153 -13.24 -16.33 8.27
CA SER A 153 -11.93 -15.67 8.06
C SER A 153 -11.10 -15.58 9.35
N ALA A 154 -11.72 -15.67 10.52
CA ALA A 154 -11.05 -15.41 11.81
C ALA A 154 -9.86 -16.36 12.07
N GLY A 155 -10.04 -17.65 11.83
CA GLY A 155 -8.97 -18.67 12.00
C GLY A 155 -7.78 -18.44 11.06
N PRO A 156 -7.99 -18.47 9.74
CA PRO A 156 -6.93 -18.22 8.76
C PRO A 156 -6.22 -16.88 8.96
N ALA A 157 -6.97 -15.78 9.18
CA ALA A 157 -6.38 -14.46 9.39
C ALA A 157 -5.56 -14.38 10.68
N SER A 158 -5.98 -15.06 11.76
CA SER A 158 -5.23 -15.13 13.01
C SER A 158 -3.89 -15.85 12.84
N LEU A 159 -3.85 -16.93 12.07
CA LEU A 159 -2.61 -17.65 11.76
C LEU A 159 -1.68 -16.75 10.92
N VAL A 160 -2.19 -16.18 9.83
CA VAL A 160 -1.42 -15.29 8.95
C VAL A 160 -0.86 -14.11 9.73
N LEU A 161 -1.69 -13.38 10.49
CA LEU A 161 -1.21 -12.21 11.23
C LEU A 161 -0.20 -12.61 12.32
N SER A 162 -0.40 -13.75 12.98
CA SER A 162 0.56 -14.24 13.98
C SER A 162 1.94 -14.51 13.37
N GLU A 163 2.00 -15.06 12.15
CA GLU A 163 3.26 -15.30 11.45
C GLU A 163 3.92 -13.99 11.02
N LEU A 164 3.16 -13.02 10.49
CA LEU A 164 3.70 -11.72 10.11
C LEU A 164 4.24 -10.95 11.31
N VAL A 165 3.49 -10.90 12.42
CA VAL A 165 3.92 -10.28 13.69
C VAL A 165 5.11 -11.02 14.29
N GLY A 166 5.07 -12.37 14.31
CA GLY A 166 6.17 -13.20 14.79
C GLY A 166 7.47 -12.95 14.01
N ASN A 167 7.38 -12.71 12.70
CA ASN A 167 8.54 -12.36 11.89
C ASN A 167 9.15 -11.00 12.29
N VAL A 168 8.33 -10.01 12.64
CA VAL A 168 8.84 -8.73 13.15
C VAL A 168 9.52 -8.92 14.50
N VAL A 169 8.90 -9.67 15.44
CA VAL A 169 9.48 -9.93 16.75
C VAL A 169 10.82 -10.65 16.65
N ARG A 170 10.92 -11.68 15.78
CA ARG A 170 12.15 -12.49 15.64
C ARG A 170 13.26 -11.80 14.84
N HIS A 171 12.90 -11.03 13.80
CA HIS A 171 13.87 -10.63 12.79
C HIS A 171 14.06 -9.11 12.66
N ALA A 172 13.04 -8.31 12.97
CA ALA A 172 13.12 -6.86 12.89
C ALA A 172 13.41 -6.22 14.24
N GLY A 173 12.76 -6.69 15.31
CA GLY A 173 12.94 -6.16 16.66
C GLY A 173 12.51 -4.69 16.79
N THR A 174 11.60 -4.21 15.93
CA THR A 174 11.14 -2.81 15.92
C THR A 174 9.66 -2.72 16.25
N PRO A 175 9.17 -1.59 16.77
CA PRO A 175 7.75 -1.33 16.81
C PRO A 175 7.11 -1.56 15.43
N MET A 176 5.86 -2.02 15.43
CA MET A 176 5.16 -2.35 14.20
C MET A 176 3.75 -1.78 14.17
N GLN A 177 3.27 -1.50 12.98
CA GLN A 177 1.89 -1.10 12.72
C GLN A 177 1.15 -2.27 12.09
N VAL A 178 0.17 -2.83 12.80
CA VAL A 178 -0.78 -3.81 12.25
C VAL A 178 -1.95 -3.07 11.64
N THR A 179 -2.35 -3.48 10.45
CA THR A 179 -3.53 -2.95 9.75
C THR A 179 -4.39 -4.12 9.25
N LEU A 180 -5.66 -4.12 9.60
CA LEU A 180 -6.69 -4.96 9.02
C LEU A 180 -7.64 -4.06 8.24
N THR A 181 -7.99 -4.43 7.00
CA THR A 181 -8.90 -3.65 6.16
C THR A 181 -9.86 -4.59 5.45
N LEU A 182 -11.16 -4.34 5.58
CA LEU A 182 -12.17 -5.10 4.86
C LEU A 182 -12.50 -4.40 3.53
N ARG A 183 -12.08 -5.00 2.42
CA ARG A 183 -12.45 -4.61 1.06
C ARG A 183 -13.08 -5.82 0.37
N ARG A 184 -14.40 -5.94 0.50
CA ARG A 184 -15.10 -7.10 -0.04
C ARG A 184 -14.78 -7.33 -1.51
N PRO A 185 -14.51 -8.57 -1.93
CA PRO A 185 -14.69 -9.81 -1.17
C PRO A 185 -13.46 -10.24 -0.35
N TYR A 186 -12.56 -9.31 0.04
CA TYR A 186 -11.30 -9.66 0.68
C TYR A 186 -11.08 -8.98 2.02
N LEU A 187 -10.41 -9.70 2.92
CA LEU A 187 -9.78 -9.18 4.13
C LEU A 187 -8.29 -8.98 3.87
N HIS A 188 -7.82 -7.75 4.01
CA HIS A 188 -6.42 -7.38 3.89
C HIS A 188 -5.78 -7.32 5.26
N VAL A 189 -4.65 -7.98 5.41
CA VAL A 189 -3.84 -8.03 6.62
C VAL A 189 -2.46 -7.47 6.29
N ALA A 190 -1.97 -6.51 7.05
CA ALA A 190 -0.65 -5.93 6.81
C ALA A 190 0.07 -5.61 8.13
N VAL A 191 1.41 -5.78 8.10
CA VAL A 191 2.30 -5.42 9.20
C VAL A 191 3.43 -4.58 8.63
N ALA A 192 3.51 -3.32 9.04
CA ALA A 192 4.62 -2.42 8.73
C ALA A 192 5.61 -2.40 9.89
N ASP A 193 6.89 -2.53 9.60
CA ASP A 193 7.99 -2.53 10.57
C ASP A 193 9.14 -1.61 10.13
N GLY A 194 10.04 -1.27 11.06
CA GLY A 194 11.17 -0.38 10.82
C GLY A 194 12.37 -1.02 10.09
N SER A 195 12.28 -2.28 9.68
CA SER A 195 13.39 -2.97 9.01
C SER A 195 13.38 -2.75 7.50
N ARG A 196 14.48 -2.28 6.94
CA ARG A 196 14.66 -2.13 5.48
C ARG A 196 15.02 -3.45 4.78
N ARG A 197 15.22 -4.54 5.52
CA ARG A 197 15.45 -5.86 4.93
C ARG A 197 14.17 -6.35 4.29
N THR A 198 14.15 -6.50 2.98
CA THR A 198 13.00 -7.07 2.24
C THR A 198 12.67 -8.45 2.80
N ALA A 199 11.40 -8.71 3.08
CA ALA A 199 10.93 -10.06 3.30
C ALA A 199 11.05 -10.80 1.96
N ARG A 200 12.12 -11.53 1.77
CA ARG A 200 12.21 -12.47 0.65
C ARG A 200 11.50 -13.74 1.09
N PRO A 201 10.74 -14.41 0.18
CA PRO A 201 10.45 -15.79 0.37
C PRO A 201 11.81 -16.47 0.54
N GLY A 202 12.13 -16.90 1.75
CA GLY A 202 13.36 -17.65 1.99
C GLY A 202 13.38 -18.79 1.00
N GLY A 203 14.49 -18.99 0.29
CA GLY A 203 14.68 -20.20 -0.48
C GLY A 203 14.31 -21.37 0.44
N LEU A 204 13.75 -22.43 -0.14
CA LEU A 204 13.22 -23.66 0.49
C LEU A 204 14.21 -24.33 1.48
N ASP A 205 14.75 -23.61 2.43
CA ASP A 205 15.43 -24.18 3.56
C ASP A 205 14.37 -24.55 4.61
N LEU A 206 13.74 -25.71 4.36
CA LEU A 206 12.75 -26.34 5.25
C LEU A 206 13.31 -26.63 6.65
N ARG A 207 14.60 -26.44 6.87
CA ARG A 207 15.30 -26.69 8.12
C ARG A 207 15.53 -25.43 8.94
N ALA A 208 15.41 -24.23 8.37
CA ALA A 208 15.46 -23.00 9.14
C ALA A 208 14.15 -22.80 9.92
N GLU A 209 14.24 -22.61 11.23
CA GLU A 209 13.09 -22.42 12.14
C GLU A 209 12.14 -21.26 11.76
N GLY A 210 12.44 -20.47 10.71
CA GLY A 210 11.60 -19.39 10.16
C GLY A 210 10.94 -19.66 8.83
N GLY A 211 11.25 -20.77 8.13
CA GLY A 211 10.76 -21.02 6.76
C GLY A 211 9.30 -21.46 6.64
N ARG A 212 8.76 -22.09 7.67
CA ARG A 212 7.40 -22.65 7.66
C ARG A 212 6.30 -21.58 7.73
N GLY A 213 6.53 -20.47 8.39
CA GLY A 213 5.52 -19.42 8.57
C GLY A 213 5.10 -18.76 7.26
N LEU A 214 6.06 -18.43 6.37
CA LEU A 214 5.74 -17.84 5.08
C LEU A 214 5.14 -18.88 4.10
N LEU A 215 5.42 -20.16 4.26
CA LEU A 215 4.71 -21.22 3.52
C LEU A 215 3.25 -21.27 3.94
N LEU A 216 2.97 -21.23 5.25
CA LEU A 216 1.62 -21.18 5.79
C LEU A 216 0.87 -19.93 5.29
N VAL A 217 1.51 -18.77 5.29
CA VAL A 217 0.95 -17.54 4.71
C VAL A 217 0.58 -17.77 3.25
N ARG A 218 1.46 -18.36 2.45
CA ARG A 218 1.22 -18.64 1.03
C ARG A 218 0.03 -19.57 0.82
N GLU A 219 -0.12 -20.61 1.63
CA GLU A 219 -1.21 -21.58 1.49
C GLU A 219 -2.58 -21.04 1.92
N LEU A 220 -2.59 -20.14 2.90
CA LEU A 220 -3.82 -19.56 3.47
C LEU A 220 -4.29 -18.28 2.76
N THR A 221 -3.49 -17.72 1.85
CA THR A 221 -3.78 -16.42 1.24
C THR A 221 -3.88 -16.51 -0.27
N GLN A 222 -4.73 -15.70 -0.86
CA GLN A 222 -4.79 -15.58 -2.31
C GLN A 222 -3.54 -14.90 -2.87
N ARG A 223 -3.06 -13.90 -2.15
CA ARG A 223 -1.83 -13.16 -2.47
C ARG A 223 -1.17 -12.69 -1.19
N TRP A 224 0.12 -12.56 -1.22
CA TRP A 224 0.91 -11.90 -0.19
C TRP A 224 2.15 -11.26 -0.84
N GLY A 225 2.76 -10.32 -0.14
CA GLY A 225 3.94 -9.65 -0.64
C GLY A 225 4.59 -8.73 0.39
N SER A 226 5.63 -8.06 -0.06
CA SER A 226 6.33 -7.04 0.72
C SER A 226 6.60 -5.82 -0.14
N ALA A 227 6.42 -4.64 0.44
CA ALA A 227 6.71 -3.37 -0.22
C ALA A 227 7.53 -2.46 0.71
N PRO A 228 8.40 -1.59 0.16
CA PRO A 228 9.09 -0.59 0.96
C PRO A 228 8.08 0.42 1.52
N ALA A 229 8.25 0.77 2.80
CA ALA A 229 7.52 1.83 3.48
C ALA A 229 8.45 3.03 3.77
N ARG A 230 7.90 4.14 4.31
CA ARG A 230 8.66 5.35 4.61
C ARG A 230 9.87 5.06 5.52
N ASP A 231 9.64 4.32 6.61
CA ASP A 231 10.63 4.07 7.65
C ASP A 231 11.00 2.58 7.78
N GLY A 232 10.79 1.78 6.73
CA GLY A 232 11.06 0.36 6.75
C GLY A 232 10.39 -0.39 5.61
N LYS A 233 9.59 -1.43 5.94
CA LYS A 233 8.82 -2.20 4.98
C LYS A 233 7.42 -2.52 5.51
N VAL A 234 6.53 -2.90 4.61
CA VAL A 234 5.26 -3.54 4.94
C VAL A 234 5.22 -4.94 4.34
N VAL A 235 4.77 -5.91 5.12
CA VAL A 235 4.44 -7.26 4.65
C VAL A 235 2.93 -7.42 4.76
N TRP A 236 2.31 -7.92 3.70
CA TRP A 236 0.87 -7.95 3.58
C TRP A 236 0.37 -9.29 3.02
N ALA A 237 -0.88 -9.58 3.27
CA ALA A 237 -1.59 -10.74 2.77
C ALA A 237 -3.06 -10.43 2.50
N ILE A 238 -3.67 -11.13 1.56
CA ILE A 238 -5.06 -10.99 1.15
C ILE A 238 -5.75 -12.35 1.31
N LEU A 239 -6.83 -12.37 2.10
CA LEU A 239 -7.64 -13.55 2.37
C LEU A 239 -9.08 -13.32 1.86
N PRO A 240 -9.82 -14.39 1.55
CA PRO A 240 -11.26 -14.27 1.36
C PRO A 240 -11.95 -13.68 2.61
N ALA A 241 -12.95 -12.83 2.42
CA ALA A 241 -13.76 -12.22 3.49
C ALA A 241 -15.09 -12.97 3.61
N THR A 242 -15.08 -14.08 4.34
CA THR A 242 -16.20 -15.00 4.55
C THR A 242 -16.56 -15.15 6.02
#